data_084874f79b3d489f1394c409a4fdd2f4
#
_entry.id   084874f79b3d489f1394c409a4fdd2f4
#
_cell.length_a   1.000
_cell.length_b   1.000
_cell.length_c   1.000
_cell.angle_alpha   90.00
_cell.angle_beta   90.00
_cell.angle_gamma   90.00
#
_symmetry.space_group_name_H-M   'P 1'
#
loop_
_entity.id
_entity.type
_entity.pdbx_description
1 polymer ?
#
loop_
_entity_poly.entity_id
_entity_poly.type
_entity_poly.pdbx_seq_one_letter_code
_entity_poly.pdbx_strand_id
1 'polypeptide(L)'
;MMVSDFRDILSFVRNERAHIEGDIYIGSKFLITRNCNSFFKPLLDNNYPVKANVARIAMVKKGWCEPTIGYKKYHCKPGDLLFINWGATVNGDAFGHDTTFDGFTMTEDFMRMVFGGKLPELFLSPDLCFSIHLDEKEQMVWEQYTQMLYSLSSLQSVSDETLHFLFVSVLNYAQSQYKQMTTESRGGWSRNKQVVERFI
;
A
#
# COMPACT_ATOMS: atom_id res chain seq x y z
N MET A 1 18.95 8.19 -10.46
CA MET A 1 17.79 7.61 -9.76
C MET A 1 16.70 8.66 -9.79
N MET A 2 15.60 8.37 -10.43
CA MET A 2 14.43 9.27 -10.50
C MET A 2 13.72 9.25 -9.14
N VAL A 3 13.33 10.42 -8.63
CA VAL A 3 12.52 10.52 -7.39
C VAL A 3 11.11 10.83 -7.83
N SER A 4 10.15 9.99 -7.46
CA SER A 4 8.73 10.25 -7.68
C SER A 4 8.12 10.80 -6.41
N ASP A 5 7.77 12.06 -6.42
CA ASP A 5 7.02 12.70 -5.36
C ASP A 5 5.50 12.64 -5.62
N PHE A 6 4.71 13.13 -4.67
CA PHE A 6 3.26 13.11 -4.80
C PHE A 6 2.76 14.00 -5.96
N ARG A 7 3.50 15.04 -6.34
CA ARG A 7 3.15 15.93 -7.45
C ARG A 7 3.36 15.23 -8.79
N ASP A 8 4.41 14.43 -8.92
CA ASP A 8 4.66 13.63 -10.11
C ASP A 8 3.55 12.63 -10.33
N ILE A 9 3.12 11.95 -9.23
CA ILE A 9 1.98 11.02 -9.25
C ILE A 9 0.70 11.73 -9.67
N LEU A 10 0.42 12.92 -9.11
CA LEU A 10 -0.76 13.69 -9.48
C LEU A 10 -0.73 14.15 -10.94
N SER A 11 0.41 14.61 -11.41
CA SER A 11 0.61 15.02 -12.79
C SER A 11 0.36 13.86 -13.75
N PHE A 12 0.94 12.70 -13.41
CA PHE A 12 0.71 11.49 -14.18
C PHE A 12 -0.77 11.10 -14.20
N VAL A 13 -1.43 10.97 -13.03
CA VAL A 13 -2.85 10.57 -12.96
C VAL A 13 -3.74 11.54 -13.75
N ARG A 14 -3.43 12.83 -13.75
CA ARG A 14 -4.19 13.84 -14.54
C ARG A 14 -3.98 13.66 -16.04
N ASN A 15 -2.75 13.44 -16.47
CA ASN A 15 -2.40 13.29 -17.89
C ASN A 15 -2.94 11.98 -18.47
N GLU A 16 -2.89 10.90 -17.71
CA GLU A 16 -3.28 9.55 -18.13
C GLU A 16 -4.70 9.18 -17.73
N ARG A 17 -5.48 10.12 -17.17
CA ARG A 17 -6.83 9.83 -16.62
C ARG A 17 -7.76 9.09 -17.59
N ALA A 18 -7.63 9.37 -18.87
CA ALA A 18 -8.45 8.73 -19.93
C ALA A 18 -8.09 7.24 -20.13
N HIS A 19 -6.90 6.82 -19.75
CA HIS A 19 -6.40 5.45 -19.89
C HIS A 19 -6.42 4.66 -18.58
N ILE A 20 -6.77 5.34 -17.46
CA ILE A 20 -6.87 4.71 -16.15
C ILE A 20 -8.31 4.24 -15.94
N GLU A 21 -8.47 2.92 -15.88
CA GLU A 21 -9.74 2.29 -15.48
C GLU A 21 -9.84 2.24 -13.95
N GLY A 22 -11.07 2.33 -13.46
CA GLY A 22 -11.36 2.31 -12.03
C GLY A 22 -11.61 3.69 -11.43
N ASP A 23 -11.91 3.68 -10.15
CA ASP A 23 -12.24 4.87 -9.38
C ASP A 23 -10.98 5.47 -8.74
N ILE A 24 -10.79 6.77 -8.91
CA ILE A 24 -9.68 7.51 -8.28
C ILE A 24 -10.23 8.77 -7.64
N TYR A 25 -9.97 8.94 -6.35
CA TYR A 25 -10.12 10.22 -5.67
C TYR A 25 -8.74 10.84 -5.44
N ILE A 26 -8.61 12.12 -5.74
CA ILE A 26 -7.38 12.90 -5.61
C ILE A 26 -7.58 13.98 -4.57
N GLY A 27 -7.00 13.80 -3.39
CA GLY A 27 -6.89 14.81 -2.35
C GLY A 27 -5.60 15.63 -2.50
N SER A 28 -5.39 16.61 -1.63
CA SER A 28 -4.18 17.45 -1.64
C SER A 28 -2.92 16.70 -1.18
N LYS A 29 -3.05 15.69 -0.33
CA LYS A 29 -1.94 14.94 0.29
C LYS A 29 -2.12 13.42 0.27
N PHE A 30 -3.23 12.95 -0.26
CA PHE A 30 -3.53 11.52 -0.38
C PHE A 30 -4.32 11.25 -1.65
N LEU A 31 -4.33 9.98 -2.03
CA LEU A 31 -5.06 9.47 -3.19
C LEU A 31 -5.66 8.13 -2.83
N ILE A 32 -6.90 7.89 -3.26
CA ILE A 32 -7.63 6.64 -3.06
C ILE A 32 -7.88 6.03 -4.43
N THR A 33 -7.62 4.74 -4.57
CA THR A 33 -7.88 3.97 -5.79
C THR A 33 -8.77 2.78 -5.48
N ARG A 34 -9.71 2.50 -6.40
CA ARG A 34 -10.59 1.33 -6.36
C ARG A 34 -10.69 0.70 -7.74
N ASN A 35 -10.51 -0.62 -7.79
CA ASN A 35 -10.48 -1.38 -9.05
C ASN A 35 -9.58 -0.73 -10.12
N CYS A 36 -8.51 -0.09 -9.70
CA CYS A 36 -7.68 0.71 -10.58
C CYS A 36 -6.59 -0.17 -11.23
N ASN A 37 -6.55 -0.17 -12.57
CA ASN A 37 -5.62 -1.01 -13.34
C ASN A 37 -4.24 -0.40 -13.56
N SER A 38 -4.10 0.92 -13.50
CA SER A 38 -2.94 1.61 -14.06
C SER A 38 -2.09 2.34 -13.03
N PHE A 39 -2.40 2.25 -11.76
CA PHE A 39 -1.78 3.10 -10.76
C PHE A 39 -0.26 2.87 -10.59
N PHE A 40 0.23 1.70 -10.98
CA PHE A 40 1.65 1.38 -10.93
C PHE A 40 2.34 1.47 -12.29
N LYS A 41 1.62 1.24 -13.38
CA LYS A 41 2.18 1.10 -14.73
C LYS A 41 3.19 2.18 -15.13
N PRO A 42 2.94 3.46 -14.89
CA PRO A 42 3.85 4.50 -15.36
C PRO A 42 5.06 4.75 -14.46
N LEU A 43 4.96 4.39 -13.18
CA LEU A 43 6.12 4.37 -12.30
C LEU A 43 7.02 3.18 -12.60
N LEU A 44 6.47 2.18 -13.29
CA LEU A 44 7.06 0.88 -13.48
C LEU A 44 7.44 0.56 -14.92
N ASP A 45 6.87 1.25 -15.91
CA ASP A 45 7.28 1.17 -17.32
C ASP A 45 8.63 1.88 -17.60
N ASN A 46 9.21 2.51 -16.60
CA ASN A 46 10.56 3.02 -16.70
C ASN A 46 11.55 1.90 -16.34
N ASN A 47 12.47 1.58 -17.25
CA ASN A 47 13.57 0.65 -17.03
C ASN A 47 14.55 1.08 -15.91
N TYR A 48 14.17 2.04 -15.08
CA TYR A 48 15.00 2.60 -14.02
C TYR A 48 14.29 2.55 -12.65
N PRO A 49 15.04 2.26 -11.57
CA PRO A 49 14.50 2.30 -10.22
C PRO A 49 13.96 3.69 -9.87
N VAL A 50 12.73 3.73 -9.35
CA VAL A 50 12.09 4.95 -8.86
C VAL A 50 12.07 4.95 -7.34
N LYS A 51 12.60 6.01 -6.73
CA LYS A 51 12.49 6.20 -5.28
C LYS A 51 11.13 6.83 -4.96
N ALA A 52 10.32 6.13 -4.17
CA ALA A 52 9.02 6.61 -3.73
C ALA A 52 9.16 7.59 -2.56
N ASN A 53 8.64 8.82 -2.68
CA ASN A 53 8.49 9.79 -1.58
C ASN A 53 7.08 9.79 -0.99
N VAL A 54 6.37 8.71 -1.17
CA VAL A 54 5.02 8.48 -0.66
C VAL A 54 4.91 7.09 -0.08
N ALA A 55 4.03 6.91 0.90
CA ALA A 55 3.64 5.58 1.35
C ALA A 55 2.44 5.08 0.55
N ARG A 56 2.40 3.79 0.30
CA ARG A 56 1.33 3.13 -0.44
C ARG A 56 0.92 1.85 0.26
N ILE A 57 -0.38 1.65 0.36
CA ILE A 57 -0.98 0.39 0.79
C ILE A 57 -2.03 0.04 -0.25
N ALA A 58 -1.89 -1.10 -0.90
CA ALA A 58 -2.83 -1.53 -1.91
C ALA A 58 -3.02 -3.04 -1.88
N MET A 59 -4.27 -3.48 -1.97
CA MET A 59 -4.62 -4.88 -2.14
C MET A 59 -4.79 -5.18 -3.62
N VAL A 60 -4.20 -6.29 -4.07
CA VAL A 60 -4.47 -6.85 -5.41
C VAL A 60 -5.89 -7.40 -5.40
N LYS A 61 -6.75 -6.86 -6.28
CA LYS A 61 -8.15 -7.29 -6.43
C LYS A 61 -8.31 -8.37 -7.49
N LYS A 62 -7.59 -8.20 -8.59
CA LYS A 62 -7.62 -9.08 -9.74
C LYS A 62 -6.24 -9.13 -10.38
N GLY A 63 -5.94 -10.23 -11.10
CA GLY A 63 -4.67 -10.40 -11.79
C GLY A 63 -3.50 -10.71 -10.87
N TRP A 64 -2.33 -10.22 -11.21
CA TRP A 64 -1.10 -10.44 -10.45
C TRP A 64 -0.06 -9.36 -10.73
N CYS A 65 0.89 -9.17 -9.82
CA CYS A 65 2.05 -8.31 -10.05
C CYS A 65 3.32 -8.84 -9.38
N GLU A 66 4.46 -8.50 -9.95
CA GLU A 66 5.79 -8.89 -9.45
C GLU A 66 6.72 -7.67 -9.33
N PRO A 67 6.44 -6.72 -8.43
CA PRO A 67 7.35 -5.60 -8.22
C PRO A 67 8.62 -6.02 -7.49
N THR A 68 9.76 -5.45 -7.90
CA THR A 68 10.99 -5.48 -7.11
C THR A 68 11.07 -4.21 -6.28
N ILE A 69 11.13 -4.34 -4.95
CA ILE A 69 11.20 -3.22 -4.01
C ILE A 69 12.45 -3.37 -3.17
N GLY A 70 13.33 -2.38 -3.27
CA GLY A 70 14.70 -2.51 -2.79
C GLY A 70 15.43 -3.60 -3.58
N TYR A 71 15.77 -4.70 -2.89
CA TYR A 71 16.44 -5.86 -3.49
C TYR A 71 15.55 -7.12 -3.50
N LYS A 72 14.28 -6.99 -3.08
CA LYS A 72 13.37 -8.12 -2.93
C LYS A 72 12.29 -8.08 -3.99
N LYS A 73 12.11 -9.19 -4.69
CA LYS A 73 11.00 -9.42 -5.61
C LYS A 73 9.80 -9.95 -4.83
N TYR A 74 8.63 -9.35 -5.06
CA TYR A 74 7.36 -9.75 -4.48
C TYR A 74 6.50 -10.39 -5.56
N HIS A 75 5.84 -11.48 -5.22
CA HIS A 75 4.85 -12.14 -6.07
C HIS A 75 3.48 -11.91 -5.45
N CYS A 76 2.70 -11.02 -6.01
CA CYS A 76 1.41 -10.63 -5.46
C CYS A 76 0.26 -11.14 -6.32
N LYS A 77 -0.74 -11.73 -5.67
CA LYS A 77 -1.96 -12.29 -6.24
C LYS A 77 -3.19 -11.66 -5.55
N PRO A 78 -4.42 -11.94 -6.03
CA PRO A 78 -5.63 -11.44 -5.38
C PRO A 78 -5.66 -11.76 -3.88
N GLY A 79 -6.02 -10.76 -3.09
CA GLY A 79 -6.00 -10.81 -1.63
C GLY A 79 -4.67 -10.41 -0.98
N ASP A 80 -3.59 -10.23 -1.74
CA ASP A 80 -2.34 -9.75 -1.18
C ASP A 80 -2.38 -8.23 -1.00
N LEU A 81 -2.17 -7.80 0.25
CA LEU A 81 -2.01 -6.41 0.66
C LEU A 81 -0.53 -6.07 0.61
N LEU A 82 -0.14 -5.21 -0.32
CA LEU A 82 1.23 -4.74 -0.50
C LEU A 82 1.39 -3.36 0.16
N PHE A 83 2.35 -3.24 1.05
CA PHE A 83 2.77 -2.00 1.67
C PHE A 83 4.13 -1.56 1.12
N ILE A 84 4.24 -0.29 0.72
CA ILE A 84 5.46 0.36 0.26
C ILE A 84 5.61 1.66 1.05
N ASN A 85 6.71 1.79 1.79
CA ASN A 85 6.98 3.00 2.56
C ASN A 85 7.70 4.06 1.73
N TRP A 86 7.65 5.31 2.20
CA TRP A 86 8.49 6.37 1.62
C TRP A 86 9.96 6.01 1.75
N GLY A 87 10.73 6.40 0.78
CA GLY A 87 12.15 6.06 0.67
C GLY A 87 12.43 4.71 0.02
N ALA A 88 11.42 3.86 -0.20
CA ALA A 88 11.58 2.61 -0.93
C ALA A 88 11.94 2.86 -2.39
N THR A 89 12.83 2.04 -2.93
CA THR A 89 13.15 2.02 -4.36
C THR A 89 12.31 0.93 -5.03
N VAL A 90 11.53 1.31 -6.03
CA VAL A 90 10.60 0.42 -6.72
C VAL A 90 11.04 0.23 -8.17
N ASN A 91 11.16 -1.01 -8.59
CA ASN A 91 11.26 -1.41 -10.00
C ASN A 91 10.00 -2.15 -10.40
N GLY A 92 9.46 -1.87 -11.56
CA GLY A 92 8.33 -2.59 -12.08
C GLY A 92 8.78 -3.67 -13.04
N ASP A 93 8.67 -4.91 -12.61
CA ASP A 93 9.18 -6.00 -13.42
C ASP A 93 8.08 -6.65 -14.26
N ALA A 94 6.89 -6.88 -13.69
CA ALA A 94 5.80 -7.51 -14.43
C ALA A 94 4.42 -7.27 -13.81
N PHE A 95 3.40 -7.13 -14.68
CA PHE A 95 1.99 -7.02 -14.31
C PHE A 95 1.14 -7.82 -15.27
N GLY A 96 0.12 -8.49 -14.76
CA GLY A 96 -0.96 -9.02 -15.58
C GLY A 96 -1.75 -7.88 -16.24
N HIS A 97 -2.21 -8.09 -17.48
CA HIS A 97 -2.96 -7.07 -18.24
C HIS A 97 -4.26 -6.62 -17.54
N ASP A 98 -4.84 -7.48 -16.74
CA ASP A 98 -6.11 -7.27 -16.03
C ASP A 98 -5.92 -7.02 -14.54
N THR A 99 -4.71 -6.69 -14.10
CA THR A 99 -4.42 -6.46 -12.68
C THR A 99 -5.08 -5.17 -12.19
N THR A 100 -5.86 -5.28 -11.12
CA THR A 100 -6.49 -4.14 -10.45
C THR A 100 -6.18 -4.11 -8.96
N PHE A 101 -6.23 -2.90 -8.39
CA PHE A 101 -5.86 -2.63 -6.99
C PHE A 101 -6.89 -1.75 -6.31
N ASP A 102 -7.09 -2.00 -5.00
CA ASP A 102 -7.77 -1.12 -4.07
C ASP A 102 -6.80 -0.61 -3.01
N GLY A 103 -6.67 0.69 -2.84
CA GLY A 103 -5.75 1.19 -1.83
C GLY A 103 -5.56 2.70 -1.77
N PHE A 104 -4.49 3.09 -1.08
CA PHE A 104 -4.19 4.48 -0.75
C PHE A 104 -2.74 4.81 -1.09
N THR A 105 -2.53 6.05 -1.53
CA THR A 105 -1.20 6.68 -1.59
C THR A 105 -1.23 7.93 -0.70
N MET A 106 -0.23 8.10 0.14
CA MET A 106 -0.22 9.13 1.17
C MET A 106 1.16 9.77 1.28
N THR A 107 1.19 11.10 1.49
CA THR A 107 2.43 11.80 1.82
C THR A 107 2.82 11.54 3.29
N GLU A 108 4.10 11.67 3.61
CA GLU A 108 4.58 11.58 5.00
C GLU A 108 3.92 12.64 5.90
N ASP A 109 3.79 13.87 5.41
CA ASP A 109 3.12 14.96 6.13
C ASP A 109 1.67 14.63 6.47
N PHE A 110 0.94 14.01 5.55
CA PHE A 110 -0.43 13.58 5.81
C PHE A 110 -0.47 12.54 6.91
N MET A 111 0.42 11.54 6.85
CA MET A 111 0.49 10.50 7.87
C MET A 111 0.84 11.05 9.25
N ARG A 112 1.81 11.96 9.33
CA ARG A 112 2.15 12.64 10.60
C ARG A 112 0.99 13.46 11.16
N MET A 113 0.24 14.14 10.30
CA MET A 113 -0.96 14.87 10.69
C MET A 113 -2.02 13.92 11.24
N VAL A 114 -2.32 12.84 10.52
CA VAL A 114 -3.35 11.84 10.89
C VAL A 114 -3.04 11.18 12.24
N PHE A 115 -1.77 10.95 12.57
CA PHE A 115 -1.37 10.30 13.83
C PHE A 115 -0.81 11.25 14.88
N GLY A 116 -1.03 12.55 14.74
CA GLY A 116 -0.54 13.54 15.73
C GLY A 116 0.97 13.48 15.97
N GLY A 117 1.73 13.18 14.91
CA GLY A 117 3.20 13.04 14.93
C GLY A 117 3.73 11.66 15.34
N LYS A 118 2.89 10.76 15.88
CA LYS A 118 3.28 9.40 16.27
C LYS A 118 2.88 8.40 15.20
N LEU A 119 3.80 8.08 14.31
CA LEU A 119 3.54 7.11 13.25
C LEU A 119 3.38 5.68 13.79
N PRO A 120 2.46 4.86 13.22
CA PRO A 120 2.38 3.43 13.48
C PRO A 120 3.71 2.71 13.19
N GLU A 121 3.97 1.61 13.87
CA GLU A 121 5.20 0.82 13.74
C GLU A 121 5.47 0.36 12.30
N LEU A 122 4.42 0.05 11.55
CA LEU A 122 4.56 -0.35 10.14
C LEU A 122 5.29 0.71 9.28
N PHE A 123 5.18 2.01 9.63
CA PHE A 123 5.91 3.08 8.94
C PHE A 123 7.32 3.31 9.48
N LEU A 124 7.62 2.76 10.65
CA LEU A 124 8.93 2.85 11.32
C LEU A 124 9.77 1.58 11.11
N SER A 125 9.21 0.57 10.45
CA SER A 125 9.92 -0.67 10.15
C SER A 125 11.15 -0.41 9.28
N PRO A 126 12.27 -1.06 9.55
CA PRO A 126 13.43 -1.06 8.65
C PRO A 126 13.10 -1.73 7.30
N ASP A 127 12.11 -2.62 7.29
CA ASP A 127 11.57 -3.19 6.06
C ASP A 127 10.68 -2.15 5.38
N LEU A 128 11.20 -1.50 4.34
CA LEU A 128 10.46 -0.47 3.60
C LEU A 128 9.30 -1.02 2.78
N CYS A 129 9.14 -2.33 2.74
CA CYS A 129 8.06 -3.01 2.05
C CYS A 129 7.76 -4.38 2.67
N PHE A 130 6.48 -4.75 2.66
CA PHE A 130 6.02 -6.11 2.96
C PHE A 130 4.75 -6.44 2.18
N SER A 131 4.45 -7.73 2.06
CA SER A 131 3.19 -8.23 1.52
C SER A 131 2.56 -9.20 2.50
N ILE A 132 1.25 -9.09 2.71
CA ILE A 132 0.45 -9.93 3.59
C ILE A 132 -0.71 -10.47 2.78
N HIS A 133 -0.96 -11.77 2.84
CA HIS A 133 -2.17 -12.35 2.27
C HIS A 133 -3.32 -12.19 3.27
N LEU A 134 -4.39 -11.51 2.85
CA LEU A 134 -5.62 -11.36 3.62
C LEU A 134 -6.56 -12.54 3.33
N ASP A 135 -7.18 -13.11 4.35
CA ASP A 135 -8.26 -14.06 4.14
C ASP A 135 -9.51 -13.39 3.55
N GLU A 136 -10.52 -14.17 3.15
CA GLU A 136 -11.73 -13.63 2.51
C GLU A 136 -12.47 -12.59 3.37
N LYS A 137 -12.50 -12.75 4.69
CA LYS A 137 -13.16 -11.82 5.61
C LYS A 137 -12.35 -10.53 5.74
N GLU A 138 -11.03 -10.65 5.82
CA GLU A 138 -10.10 -9.53 5.88
C GLU A 138 -10.10 -8.71 4.59
N GLN A 139 -10.20 -9.37 3.42
CA GLN A 139 -10.38 -8.73 2.13
C GLN A 139 -11.68 -7.91 2.10
N MET A 140 -12.80 -8.48 2.57
CA MET A 140 -14.08 -7.77 2.67
C MET A 140 -13.99 -6.53 3.56
N VAL A 141 -13.28 -6.61 4.70
CA VAL A 141 -13.06 -5.46 5.57
C VAL A 141 -12.23 -4.38 4.87
N TRP A 142 -11.16 -4.76 4.18
CA TRP A 142 -10.35 -3.82 3.39
C TRP A 142 -11.17 -3.11 2.31
N GLU A 143 -11.99 -3.86 1.58
CA GLU A 143 -12.89 -3.32 0.55
C GLU A 143 -13.90 -2.33 1.12
N GLN A 144 -14.48 -2.62 2.28
CA GLN A 144 -15.40 -1.70 2.95
C GLN A 144 -14.72 -0.39 3.35
N TYR A 145 -13.49 -0.44 3.88
CA TYR A 145 -12.72 0.76 4.18
C TYR A 145 -12.42 1.59 2.94
N THR A 146 -11.94 0.96 1.88
CA THR A 146 -11.60 1.66 0.63
C THR A 146 -12.86 2.27 -0.01
N GLN A 147 -13.98 1.53 0.01
CA GLN A 147 -15.27 2.01 -0.47
C GLN A 147 -15.75 3.23 0.33
N MET A 148 -15.74 3.13 1.65
CA MET A 148 -16.22 4.19 2.53
C MET A 148 -15.36 5.46 2.38
N LEU A 149 -14.03 5.32 2.40
CA LEU A 149 -13.11 6.45 2.22
C LEU A 149 -13.32 7.11 0.86
N TYR A 150 -13.41 6.33 -0.22
CA TYR A 150 -13.66 6.88 -1.55
C TYR A 150 -14.98 7.65 -1.62
N SER A 151 -16.06 7.04 -1.13
CA SER A 151 -17.41 7.64 -1.18
C SER A 151 -17.47 8.92 -0.38
N LEU A 152 -16.95 8.93 0.85
CA LEU A 152 -16.98 10.11 1.72
C LEU A 152 -16.03 11.22 1.22
N SER A 153 -14.86 10.88 0.69
CA SER A 153 -13.95 11.86 0.11
C SER A 153 -14.53 12.57 -1.12
N SER A 154 -15.49 11.93 -1.80
CA SER A 154 -16.18 12.49 -2.97
C SER A 154 -17.33 13.42 -2.59
N LEU A 155 -17.72 13.48 -1.32
CA LEU A 155 -18.83 14.32 -0.83
C LEU A 155 -18.31 15.65 -0.31
N GLN A 156 -18.85 16.76 -0.79
CA GLN A 156 -18.49 18.12 -0.32
C GLN A 156 -18.91 18.41 1.12
N SER A 157 -19.86 17.64 1.67
CA SER A 157 -20.42 17.83 3.01
C SER A 157 -19.66 17.10 4.12
N VAL A 158 -18.65 16.30 3.79
CA VAL A 158 -17.89 15.54 4.77
C VAL A 158 -16.76 16.40 5.33
N SER A 159 -16.65 16.43 6.66
CA SER A 159 -15.56 17.15 7.32
C SER A 159 -14.22 16.42 7.18
N ASP A 160 -13.14 17.18 7.16
CA ASP A 160 -11.78 16.65 7.18
C ASP A 160 -11.55 15.74 8.40
N GLU A 161 -12.20 16.05 9.52
CA GLU A 161 -12.13 15.25 10.74
C GLU A 161 -12.71 13.83 10.55
N THR A 162 -13.83 13.70 9.85
CA THR A 162 -14.42 12.39 9.53
C THR A 162 -13.46 11.55 8.70
N LEU A 163 -12.84 12.12 7.66
CA LEU A 163 -11.85 11.44 6.84
C LEU A 163 -10.61 11.07 7.65
N HIS A 164 -10.16 11.97 8.54
CA HIS A 164 -9.05 11.73 9.45
C HIS A 164 -9.28 10.46 10.29
N PHE A 165 -10.42 10.36 10.99
CA PHE A 165 -10.72 9.19 11.83
C PHE A 165 -10.83 7.89 11.03
N LEU A 166 -11.35 7.94 9.81
CA LEU A 166 -11.38 6.78 8.93
C LEU A 166 -9.99 6.35 8.49
N PHE A 167 -9.09 7.29 8.15
CA PHE A 167 -7.70 6.95 7.85
C PHE A 167 -6.99 6.36 9.07
N VAL A 168 -7.18 6.91 10.26
CA VAL A 168 -6.66 6.32 11.52
C VAL A 168 -7.15 4.89 11.67
N SER A 169 -8.44 4.64 11.44
CA SER A 169 -9.03 3.31 11.59
C SER A 169 -8.45 2.30 10.61
N VAL A 170 -8.42 2.59 9.31
CA VAL A 170 -7.91 1.65 8.30
C VAL A 170 -6.40 1.39 8.45
N LEU A 171 -5.64 2.42 8.85
CA LEU A 171 -4.20 2.27 9.03
C LEU A 171 -3.85 1.50 10.32
N ASN A 172 -4.65 1.63 11.38
CA ASN A 172 -4.56 0.76 12.55
C ASN A 172 -4.95 -0.68 12.23
N TYR A 173 -5.93 -0.89 11.34
CA TYR A 173 -6.24 -2.22 10.82
C TYR A 173 -5.02 -2.81 10.09
N ALA A 174 -4.42 -2.10 9.14
CA ALA A 174 -3.21 -2.53 8.46
C ALA A 174 -2.04 -2.80 9.43
N GLN A 175 -1.88 -1.97 10.48
CA GLN A 175 -0.92 -2.19 11.56
C GLN A 175 -1.17 -3.51 12.32
N SER A 176 -2.42 -3.87 12.52
CA SER A 176 -2.78 -5.13 13.20
C SER A 176 -2.38 -6.34 12.36
N GLN A 177 -2.63 -6.30 11.06
CA GLN A 177 -2.21 -7.33 10.11
C GLN A 177 -0.67 -7.47 10.07
N TYR A 178 0.05 -6.34 10.03
CA TYR A 178 1.51 -6.34 10.11
C TYR A 178 2.04 -7.00 11.39
N LYS A 179 1.44 -6.70 12.54
CA LYS A 179 1.83 -7.31 13.83
C LYS A 179 1.59 -8.82 13.86
N GLN A 180 0.48 -9.28 13.34
CA GLN A 180 0.19 -10.71 13.21
C GLN A 180 1.28 -11.43 12.40
N MET A 181 1.57 -10.94 11.19
CA MET A 181 2.60 -11.48 10.31
C MET A 181 3.98 -11.56 11.02
N THR A 182 4.39 -10.49 11.70
CA THR A 182 5.71 -10.44 12.38
C THR A 182 5.78 -11.36 13.59
N THR A 183 4.68 -11.57 14.30
CA THR A 183 4.60 -12.48 15.45
C THR A 183 4.68 -13.94 14.99
N GLU A 184 3.98 -14.31 13.94
CA GLU A 184 4.01 -15.66 13.35
C GLU A 184 5.42 -16.00 12.82
N SER A 185 6.06 -15.06 12.14
CA SER A 185 7.44 -15.21 11.65
C SER A 185 8.43 -15.46 12.80
N ARG A 186 8.29 -14.74 13.91
CA ARG A 186 9.13 -14.94 15.12
C ARG A 186 8.85 -16.26 15.83
N GLY A 187 7.60 -16.70 15.88
CA GLY A 187 7.20 -17.99 16.46
C GLY A 187 7.78 -19.19 15.69
N GLY A 188 7.88 -19.10 14.37
CA GLY A 188 8.53 -20.10 13.53
C GLY A 188 10.04 -20.21 13.79
N TRP A 189 10.72 -19.11 14.02
CA TRP A 189 12.16 -19.09 14.37
C TRP A 189 12.43 -19.69 15.76
N SER A 190 11.55 -19.46 16.73
CA SER A 190 11.67 -20.05 18.07
C SER A 190 11.58 -21.57 18.05
N ARG A 191 10.70 -22.15 17.22
CA ARG A 191 10.60 -23.60 17.05
C ARG A 191 11.84 -24.22 16.40
N ASN A 192 12.40 -23.56 15.38
CA ASN A 192 13.62 -24.05 14.72
C ASN A 192 14.85 -23.97 15.64
N LYS A 193 14.93 -22.97 16.52
CA LYS A 193 16.03 -22.86 17.50
C LYS A 193 15.98 -23.99 18.54
N GLN A 194 14.78 -24.36 19.01
CA GLN A 194 14.61 -25.50 19.93
C GLN A 194 14.96 -26.86 19.30
N VAL A 195 14.81 -26.98 17.96
CA VAL A 195 15.20 -28.23 17.26
C VAL A 195 16.73 -28.31 17.15
N VAL A 196 17.43 -27.21 16.90
CA VAL A 196 18.92 -27.21 16.82
C VAL A 196 19.57 -27.45 18.18
N GLU A 197 19.03 -26.92 19.28
CA GLU A 197 19.54 -27.15 20.64
C GLU A 197 19.34 -28.60 21.15
N ARG A 198 18.52 -29.42 20.49
CA ARG A 198 18.37 -30.85 20.82
C ARG A 198 19.37 -31.76 20.12
N PHE A 199 20.17 -31.23 19.22
CA PHE A 199 21.17 -32.00 18.45
C PHE A 199 22.63 -31.63 18.75
N ILE A 200 22.87 -30.83 19.80
CA ILE A 200 24.17 -30.55 20.39
C ILE A 200 24.22 -31.15 21.79
#